data_233ae4417e2cfac61c2103b7f5e008c2
#
_entry.id   233ae4417e2cfac61c2103b7f5e008c2
#
_cell.length_a   1.000
_cell.length_b   1.000
_cell.length_c   1.000
_cell.angle_alpha   90.00
_cell.angle_beta   90.00
_cell.angle_gamma   90.00
#
_symmetry.space_group_name_H-M   'P 1'
#
loop_
_entity.id
_entity.type
_entity.pdbx_description
1 polymer ?
#
loop_
_entity_poly.entity_id
_entity_poly.type
_entity_poly.pdbx_seq_one_letter_code
_entity_poly.pdbx_strand_id
1 'polypeptide(L)'
;PKANENPDANPIGTGPYKYVSRSPQENFIVERFDDYWGEKANIENVTFKICANADSIVMNLEGGSIDMFARVTATQAELSDKFDVLEGTMNLVQALYLNNAVAPFDDVRVRQALSYAVNPQEIMDIISDGKGTELGSSMFPAFGKYYMEELNDTYQQNFDKAKELLAEAGYPDGFSFTITVPSNYQPHIDTA
;
A
#
# COMPACT_ATOMS: atom_id res chain seq x y z
N PRO A 1 27.52 -8.05 -13.11
CA PRO A 1 27.33 -6.95 -14.05
C PRO A 1 28.54 -6.05 -14.04
N LYS A 2 29.05 -5.66 -15.22
CA LYS A 2 30.10 -4.64 -15.29
C LYS A 2 29.56 -3.37 -14.66
N ALA A 3 30.37 -2.69 -13.85
CA ALA A 3 29.98 -1.40 -13.26
C ALA A 3 29.55 -0.43 -14.38
N ASN A 4 28.33 0.09 -14.24
CA ASN A 4 27.81 1.07 -15.17
C ASN A 4 28.26 2.46 -14.67
N GLU A 5 28.97 3.21 -15.50
CA GLU A 5 29.48 4.53 -15.13
C GLU A 5 28.33 5.56 -14.92
N ASN A 6 27.16 5.32 -15.52
CA ASN A 6 25.99 6.19 -15.36
C ASN A 6 24.70 5.33 -15.30
N PRO A 7 24.38 4.76 -14.13
CA PRO A 7 23.22 3.89 -13.98
C PRO A 7 21.88 4.63 -14.15
N ASP A 8 21.84 5.93 -13.94
CA ASP A 8 20.61 6.73 -14.08
C ASP A 8 20.23 6.95 -15.55
N ALA A 9 21.23 7.04 -16.43
CA ALA A 9 21.02 7.20 -17.87
C ALA A 9 20.88 5.88 -18.62
N ASN A 10 21.61 4.86 -18.17
CA ASN A 10 21.67 3.53 -18.81
C ASN A 10 21.61 2.42 -17.75
N PRO A 11 20.46 2.17 -17.14
CA PRO A 11 20.32 1.13 -16.13
C PRO A 11 20.56 -0.26 -16.72
N ILE A 12 21.33 -1.09 -16.01
CA ILE A 12 21.56 -2.49 -16.35
C ILE A 12 21.03 -3.33 -15.19
N GLY A 13 19.95 -4.07 -15.45
CA GLY A 13 19.32 -4.96 -14.50
C GLY A 13 19.64 -6.43 -14.72
N THR A 14 19.06 -7.27 -13.88
CA THR A 14 19.15 -8.74 -13.96
C THR A 14 17.82 -9.39 -14.34
N GLY A 15 16.82 -8.60 -14.71
CA GLY A 15 15.47 -9.05 -15.04
C GLY A 15 15.30 -9.47 -16.50
N PRO A 16 14.08 -9.90 -16.88
CA PRO A 16 13.75 -10.40 -18.21
C PRO A 16 13.62 -9.30 -19.28
N TYR A 17 13.78 -8.04 -18.90
CA TYR A 17 13.73 -6.90 -19.82
C TYR A 17 15.00 -6.05 -19.72
N LYS A 18 15.37 -5.45 -20.87
CA LYS A 18 16.45 -4.49 -21.00
C LYS A 18 15.88 -3.08 -21.19
N TYR A 19 16.55 -2.09 -20.65
CA TYR A 19 16.27 -0.69 -20.85
C TYR A 19 16.49 -0.28 -22.32
N VAL A 20 15.57 0.49 -22.87
CA VAL A 20 15.66 1.08 -24.21
C VAL A 20 15.81 2.58 -24.10
N SER A 21 14.84 3.26 -23.50
CA SER A 21 14.83 4.72 -23.40
C SER A 21 13.91 5.23 -22.30
N ARG A 22 14.06 6.52 -21.97
CA ARG A 22 13.18 7.23 -21.04
C ARG A 22 12.98 8.67 -21.52
N SER A 23 11.73 9.10 -21.57
CA SER A 23 11.34 10.51 -21.64
C SER A 23 10.89 10.95 -20.24
N PRO A 24 11.60 11.88 -19.56
CA PRO A 24 11.23 12.31 -18.22
C PRO A 24 9.77 12.77 -18.15
N GLN A 25 9.04 12.28 -17.13
CA GLN A 25 7.61 12.56 -16.89
C GLN A 25 6.64 12.09 -18.00
N GLU A 26 7.09 11.36 -19.00
CA GLU A 26 6.25 10.83 -20.06
C GLU A 26 6.24 9.30 -20.07
N ASN A 27 7.41 8.68 -20.26
CA ASN A 27 7.49 7.24 -20.39
C ASN A 27 8.85 6.65 -20.03
N PHE A 28 8.83 5.32 -19.85
CA PHE A 28 9.99 4.45 -19.70
C PHE A 28 9.77 3.22 -20.58
N ILE A 29 10.71 2.92 -21.47
CA ILE A 29 10.57 1.86 -22.46
C ILE A 29 11.60 0.76 -22.19
N VAL A 30 11.13 -0.46 -22.23
CA VAL A 30 11.97 -1.66 -22.12
C VAL A 30 11.64 -2.66 -23.23
N GLU A 31 12.62 -3.46 -23.59
CA GLU A 31 12.48 -4.59 -24.53
C GLU A 31 12.84 -5.90 -23.85
N ARG A 32 12.29 -7.01 -24.32
CA ARG A 32 12.61 -8.34 -23.83
C ARG A 32 14.09 -8.64 -23.96
N PHE A 33 14.66 -9.24 -22.92
CA PHE A 33 16.03 -9.73 -22.93
C PHE A 33 16.03 -11.21 -23.34
N ASP A 34 16.33 -11.50 -24.61
CA ASP A 34 16.25 -12.86 -25.16
C ASP A 34 17.28 -13.82 -24.55
N ASP A 35 18.40 -13.29 -24.02
CA ASP A 35 19.44 -14.07 -23.32
C ASP A 35 19.22 -14.11 -21.80
N TYR A 36 18.00 -13.82 -21.33
CA TYR A 36 17.68 -13.89 -19.91
C TYR A 36 17.84 -15.30 -19.37
N TRP A 37 18.47 -15.43 -18.20
CA TRP A 37 18.80 -16.71 -17.57
C TRP A 37 17.59 -17.49 -17.01
N GLY A 38 16.44 -16.85 -16.84
CA GLY A 38 15.18 -17.42 -16.37
C GLY A 38 14.20 -17.66 -17.51
N GLU A 39 12.92 -17.71 -17.17
CA GLU A 39 11.85 -17.88 -18.15
C GLU A 39 11.73 -16.65 -19.05
N LYS A 40 11.69 -16.88 -20.37
CA LYS A 40 11.57 -15.82 -21.37
C LYS A 40 10.21 -15.13 -21.28
N ALA A 41 10.22 -13.81 -21.21
CA ALA A 41 8.98 -13.02 -21.20
C ALA A 41 8.21 -13.15 -22.52
N ASN A 42 6.88 -13.22 -22.45
CA ASN A 42 6.03 -13.36 -23.63
C ASN A 42 5.89 -12.05 -24.42
N ILE A 43 5.85 -10.91 -23.72
CA ILE A 43 5.71 -9.59 -24.33
C ILE A 43 7.09 -9.08 -24.75
N GLU A 44 7.20 -8.63 -25.98
CA GLU A 44 8.48 -8.20 -26.56
C GLU A 44 8.85 -6.77 -26.16
N ASN A 45 7.91 -5.84 -26.22
CA ASN A 45 8.12 -4.43 -25.91
C ASN A 45 7.12 -3.96 -24.85
N VAL A 46 7.60 -3.26 -23.81
CA VAL A 46 6.77 -2.70 -22.77
C VAL A 46 7.07 -1.21 -22.61
N THR A 47 6.03 -0.40 -22.65
CA THR A 47 6.10 1.04 -22.40
C THR A 47 5.37 1.36 -21.09
N PHE A 48 6.09 1.84 -20.10
CA PHE A 48 5.51 2.40 -18.89
C PHE A 48 5.18 3.87 -19.14
N LYS A 49 3.90 4.19 -19.21
CA LYS A 49 3.42 5.57 -19.39
C LYS A 49 3.21 6.23 -18.01
N ILE A 50 3.74 7.44 -17.83
CA ILE A 50 3.56 8.21 -16.61
C ILE A 50 2.31 9.07 -16.77
N CYS A 51 1.33 8.86 -15.89
CA CYS A 51 0.09 9.62 -15.86
C CYS A 51 0.05 10.52 -14.63
N ALA A 52 -0.53 11.72 -14.77
CA ALA A 52 -0.51 12.73 -13.73
C ALA A 52 -1.38 12.39 -12.51
N ASN A 53 -2.48 11.70 -12.74
CA ASN A 53 -3.47 11.34 -11.71
C ASN A 53 -4.30 10.11 -12.12
N ALA A 54 -5.14 9.63 -11.21
CA ALA A 54 -5.98 8.46 -11.42
C ALA A 54 -6.97 8.62 -12.58
N ASP A 55 -7.60 9.79 -12.73
CA ASP A 55 -8.56 10.04 -13.80
C ASP A 55 -7.91 9.98 -15.18
N SER A 56 -6.69 10.50 -15.29
CA SER A 56 -5.93 10.42 -16.54
C SER A 56 -5.55 8.98 -16.91
N ILE A 57 -5.35 8.09 -15.93
CA ILE A 57 -5.11 6.66 -16.16
C ILE A 57 -6.36 6.03 -16.77
N VAL A 58 -7.54 6.24 -16.15
CA VAL A 58 -8.82 5.71 -16.64
C VAL A 58 -9.08 6.16 -18.07
N MET A 59 -8.93 7.46 -18.35
CA MET A 59 -9.11 7.99 -19.72
C MET A 59 -8.14 7.37 -20.74
N ASN A 60 -6.90 7.13 -20.34
CA ASN A 60 -5.91 6.49 -21.21
C ASN A 60 -6.26 5.00 -21.46
N LEU A 61 -6.78 4.29 -20.47
CA LEU A 61 -7.24 2.90 -20.61
C LEU A 61 -8.45 2.83 -21.52
N GLU A 62 -9.49 3.63 -21.27
CA GLU A 62 -10.70 3.69 -22.12
C GLU A 62 -10.42 4.14 -23.55
N GLY A 63 -9.47 5.04 -23.73
CA GLY A 63 -9.00 5.51 -25.04
C GLY A 63 -8.05 4.56 -25.75
N GLY A 64 -7.67 3.41 -25.13
CA GLY A 64 -6.77 2.42 -25.72
C GLY A 64 -5.32 2.89 -25.85
N SER A 65 -4.91 3.91 -25.10
CA SER A 65 -3.52 4.39 -25.11
C SER A 65 -2.63 3.74 -24.05
N ILE A 66 -3.21 2.96 -23.16
CA ILE A 66 -2.57 1.97 -22.29
C ILE A 66 -3.41 0.68 -22.30
N ASP A 67 -2.77 -0.46 -22.08
CA ASP A 67 -3.39 -1.77 -22.09
C ASP A 67 -3.65 -2.29 -20.68
N MET A 68 -2.90 -1.82 -19.70
CA MET A 68 -2.97 -2.29 -18.31
C MET A 68 -2.52 -1.20 -17.34
N PHE A 69 -3.12 -1.16 -16.16
CA PHE A 69 -2.54 -0.45 -15.03
C PHE A 69 -2.72 -1.23 -13.72
N ALA A 70 -1.86 -0.99 -12.76
CA ALA A 70 -1.87 -1.63 -11.45
C ALA A 70 -2.43 -0.70 -10.38
N ARG A 71 -2.96 -1.27 -9.30
CA ARG A 71 -3.47 -0.55 -8.11
C ARG A 71 -4.73 0.28 -8.41
N VAL A 72 -5.72 -0.38 -8.98
CA VAL A 72 -7.07 0.17 -9.15
C VAL A 72 -7.66 0.45 -7.78
N THR A 73 -8.20 1.66 -7.58
CA THR A 73 -9.00 1.98 -6.38
C THR A 73 -10.41 1.39 -6.51
N ALA A 74 -11.13 1.25 -5.39
CA ALA A 74 -12.51 0.77 -5.38
C ALA A 74 -13.41 1.51 -6.38
N THR A 75 -13.33 2.84 -6.41
CA THR A 75 -14.09 3.69 -7.35
C THR A 75 -13.78 3.40 -8.82
N GLN A 76 -12.57 2.94 -9.12
CA GLN A 76 -12.17 2.58 -10.48
C GLN A 76 -12.52 1.13 -10.83
N ALA A 77 -12.90 0.31 -9.85
CA ALA A 77 -13.36 -1.06 -10.08
C ALA A 77 -14.70 -1.12 -10.84
N GLU A 78 -15.47 -0.01 -10.93
CA GLU A 78 -16.63 0.13 -11.80
C GLU A 78 -16.29 -0.03 -13.30
N LEU A 79 -14.99 -0.02 -13.64
CA LEU A 79 -14.51 -0.36 -14.99
C LEU A 79 -14.59 -1.86 -15.31
N SER A 80 -14.97 -2.71 -14.35
CA SER A 80 -15.08 -4.17 -14.52
C SER A 80 -16.02 -4.61 -15.64
N ASP A 81 -17.00 -3.79 -16.00
CA ASP A 81 -17.90 -4.08 -17.13
C ASP A 81 -17.20 -3.97 -18.51
N LYS A 82 -16.05 -3.30 -18.57
CA LYS A 82 -15.31 -3.04 -19.82
C LYS A 82 -13.95 -3.71 -19.87
N PHE A 83 -13.37 -4.03 -18.70
CA PHE A 83 -12.00 -4.53 -18.56
C PHE A 83 -11.92 -5.70 -17.59
N ASP A 84 -10.94 -6.57 -17.81
CA ASP A 84 -10.63 -7.64 -16.86
C ASP A 84 -9.96 -7.05 -15.62
N VAL A 85 -10.61 -7.15 -14.46
CA VAL A 85 -10.07 -6.73 -13.17
C VAL A 85 -9.49 -7.94 -12.44
N LEU A 86 -8.18 -7.90 -12.17
CA LEU A 86 -7.48 -8.95 -11.44
C LEU A 86 -7.22 -8.47 -10.01
N GLU A 87 -7.66 -9.26 -9.05
CA GLU A 87 -7.45 -9.00 -7.63
C GLU A 87 -6.31 -9.88 -7.09
N GLY A 88 -5.42 -9.29 -6.32
CA GLY A 88 -4.31 -10.00 -5.71
C GLY A 88 -3.95 -9.42 -4.35
N THR A 89 -3.46 -10.28 -3.45
CA THR A 89 -2.99 -9.87 -2.13
C THR A 89 -1.61 -9.20 -2.24
N MET A 90 -1.53 -7.97 -1.78
CA MET A 90 -0.24 -7.26 -1.67
C MET A 90 0.41 -7.52 -0.32
N ASN A 91 1.74 -7.59 -0.31
CA ASN A 91 2.54 -7.60 0.91
C ASN A 91 2.71 -6.16 1.43
N LEU A 92 1.61 -5.53 1.77
CA LEU A 92 1.54 -4.16 2.26
C LEU A 92 0.67 -4.12 3.52
N VAL A 93 1.13 -3.40 4.54
CA VAL A 93 0.39 -3.15 5.77
C VAL A 93 0.04 -1.67 5.87
N GLN A 94 -1.24 -1.38 6.04
CA GLN A 94 -1.72 -0.06 6.46
C GLN A 94 -1.62 0.01 7.98
N ALA A 95 -0.86 0.95 8.51
CA ALA A 95 -0.62 1.05 9.95
C ALA A 95 -0.48 2.51 10.41
N LEU A 96 -0.91 2.78 11.63
CA LEU A 96 -0.61 4.02 12.34
C LEU A 96 0.69 3.85 13.13
N TYR A 97 1.71 4.65 12.79
CA TYR A 97 2.99 4.63 13.48
C TYR A 97 3.00 5.64 14.62
N LEU A 98 3.08 5.13 15.85
CA LEU A 98 3.11 5.94 17.06
C LEU A 98 4.55 6.22 17.49
N ASN A 99 4.88 7.48 17.81
CA ASN A 99 6.19 7.82 18.36
C ASN A 99 6.27 7.46 19.85
N ASN A 100 6.79 6.28 20.15
CA ASN A 100 6.87 5.73 21.50
C ASN A 100 7.85 6.48 22.44
N ALA A 101 8.58 7.46 21.93
CA ALA A 101 9.49 8.27 22.75
C ALA A 101 8.87 9.58 23.25
N VAL A 102 7.62 9.87 22.88
CA VAL A 102 6.94 11.15 23.17
C VAL A 102 5.57 10.88 23.80
N ALA A 103 5.26 11.59 24.88
CA ALA A 103 3.93 11.56 25.49
C ALA A 103 2.85 12.05 24.49
N PRO A 104 1.66 11.45 24.49
CA PRO A 104 1.22 10.40 25.42
C PRO A 104 1.54 8.97 24.94
N PHE A 105 2.22 8.79 23.79
CA PHE A 105 2.46 7.49 23.17
C PHE A 105 3.61 6.69 23.77
N ASP A 106 4.36 7.26 24.71
CA ASP A 106 5.36 6.56 25.52
C ASP A 106 4.71 5.59 26.53
N ASP A 107 3.45 5.83 26.94
CA ASP A 107 2.67 4.91 27.77
C ASP A 107 2.01 3.81 26.91
N VAL A 108 2.29 2.56 27.23
CA VAL A 108 1.71 1.39 26.53
C VAL A 108 0.19 1.33 26.65
N ARG A 109 -0.40 1.81 27.76
CA ARG A 109 -1.85 1.80 27.98
C ARG A 109 -2.55 2.73 26.99
N VAL A 110 -1.95 3.87 26.67
CA VAL A 110 -2.46 4.78 25.63
C VAL A 110 -2.47 4.11 24.25
N ARG A 111 -1.39 3.42 23.89
CA ARG A 111 -1.32 2.71 22.60
C ARG A 111 -2.33 1.57 22.52
N GLN A 112 -2.51 0.81 23.61
CA GLN A 112 -3.54 -0.22 23.70
C GLN A 112 -4.96 0.36 23.64
N ALA A 113 -5.20 1.49 24.29
CA ALA A 113 -6.48 2.18 24.23
C ALA A 113 -6.86 2.56 22.79
N LEU A 114 -5.90 3.07 22.01
CA LEU A 114 -6.11 3.36 20.59
C LEU A 114 -6.46 2.10 19.80
N SER A 115 -5.78 0.97 20.06
CA SER A 115 -6.09 -0.29 19.40
C SER A 115 -7.51 -0.79 19.74
N TYR A 116 -7.98 -0.65 20.98
CA TYR A 116 -9.36 -0.97 21.36
C TYR A 116 -10.41 0.03 20.83
N ALA A 117 -10.01 1.24 20.46
CA ALA A 117 -10.93 2.26 19.97
C ALA A 117 -11.20 2.14 18.46
N VAL A 118 -10.35 1.44 17.71
CA VAL A 118 -10.44 1.34 16.26
C VAL A 118 -11.13 0.04 15.84
N ASN A 119 -11.94 0.09 14.77
CA ASN A 119 -12.46 -1.07 14.09
C ASN A 119 -11.79 -1.18 12.71
N PRO A 120 -10.81 -2.07 12.53
CA PRO A 120 -10.12 -2.21 11.24
C PRO A 120 -11.05 -2.61 10.09
N GLN A 121 -12.11 -3.38 10.35
CA GLN A 121 -13.07 -3.77 9.32
C GLN A 121 -13.84 -2.56 8.76
N GLU A 122 -14.30 -1.64 9.62
CA GLU A 122 -14.97 -0.42 9.16
C GLU A 122 -14.05 0.46 8.30
N ILE A 123 -12.77 0.51 8.63
CA ILE A 123 -11.77 1.20 7.80
C ILE A 123 -11.63 0.51 6.44
N MET A 124 -11.49 -0.82 6.41
CA MET A 124 -11.40 -1.58 5.16
C MET A 124 -12.66 -1.43 4.29
N ASP A 125 -13.85 -1.39 4.92
CA ASP A 125 -15.11 -1.18 4.20
C ASP A 125 -15.13 0.17 3.47
N ILE A 126 -14.58 1.21 4.10
CA ILE A 126 -14.54 2.56 3.53
C ILE A 126 -13.47 2.71 2.44
N ILE A 127 -12.26 2.20 2.68
CA ILE A 127 -11.11 2.48 1.80
C ILE A 127 -10.90 1.45 0.69
N SER A 128 -11.51 0.24 0.81
CA SER A 128 -11.23 -0.88 -0.09
C SER A 128 -12.43 -1.82 -0.33
N ASP A 129 -13.66 -1.36 -0.10
CA ASP A 129 -14.88 -2.18 -0.20
C ASP A 129 -14.79 -3.48 0.61
N GLY A 130 -14.23 -3.41 1.81
CA GLY A 130 -14.06 -4.56 2.69
C GLY A 130 -12.93 -5.51 2.29
N LYS A 131 -12.16 -5.17 1.25
CA LYS A 131 -11.06 -6.01 0.77
C LYS A 131 -9.81 -5.77 1.60
N GLY A 132 -9.29 -6.83 2.18
CA GLY A 132 -8.12 -6.77 3.04
C GLY A 132 -8.12 -7.90 4.05
N THR A 133 -7.18 -7.84 4.98
CA THR A 133 -7.09 -8.77 6.12
C THR A 133 -6.71 -7.98 7.35
N GLU A 134 -7.48 -8.13 8.41
CA GLU A 134 -7.13 -7.59 9.71
C GLU A 134 -5.85 -8.25 10.23
N LEU A 135 -4.95 -7.43 10.77
CA LEU A 135 -3.67 -7.89 11.29
C LEU A 135 -3.47 -7.40 12.73
N GLY A 136 -3.13 -8.31 13.63
CA GLY A 136 -2.81 -8.00 15.02
C GLY A 136 -1.39 -7.45 15.22
N SER A 137 -0.58 -7.40 14.16
CA SER A 137 0.79 -6.88 14.20
C SER A 137 1.22 -6.37 12.82
N SER A 138 2.43 -5.81 12.75
CA SER A 138 3.04 -5.42 11.46
C SER A 138 3.50 -6.60 10.60
N MET A 139 3.40 -7.82 11.10
CA MET A 139 3.72 -9.04 10.37
C MET A 139 2.45 -9.57 9.69
N PHE A 140 2.55 -9.94 8.40
CA PHE A 140 1.47 -10.50 7.60
C PHE A 140 1.81 -11.93 7.14
N PRO A 141 0.86 -12.73 6.65
CA PRO A 141 1.05 -14.17 6.38
C PRO A 141 2.27 -14.54 5.54
N ALA A 142 2.69 -13.68 4.60
CA ALA A 142 3.88 -13.95 3.77
C ALA A 142 5.21 -14.01 4.57
N PHE A 143 5.24 -13.50 5.81
CA PHE A 143 6.39 -13.67 6.70
C PHE A 143 6.51 -15.09 7.30
N GLY A 144 5.57 -15.99 7.03
CA GLY A 144 5.60 -17.39 7.44
C GLY A 144 5.74 -17.55 8.96
N LYS A 145 6.83 -18.13 9.42
CA LYS A 145 7.06 -18.41 10.86
C LYS A 145 7.11 -17.18 11.78
N TYR A 146 7.18 -15.97 11.24
CA TYR A 146 7.17 -14.74 12.01
C TYR A 146 5.77 -14.11 12.12
N TYR A 147 4.80 -14.64 11.39
CA TYR A 147 3.40 -14.26 11.49
C TYR A 147 2.74 -15.10 12.59
N MET A 148 1.99 -14.44 13.46
CA MET A 148 1.26 -15.03 14.56
C MET A 148 -0.22 -14.67 14.41
N GLU A 149 -1.01 -15.59 13.87
CA GLU A 149 -2.44 -15.39 13.56
C GLU A 149 -3.26 -15.09 14.82
N GLU A 150 -2.88 -15.68 15.95
CA GLU A 150 -3.54 -15.46 17.23
C GLU A 150 -3.49 -14.01 17.73
N LEU A 151 -2.61 -13.17 17.18
CA LEU A 151 -2.56 -11.75 17.51
C LEU A 151 -3.69 -10.95 16.88
N ASN A 152 -4.31 -11.45 15.80
CA ASN A 152 -5.37 -10.73 15.09
C ASN A 152 -6.60 -10.47 16.00
N ASP A 153 -6.86 -11.35 16.96
CA ASP A 153 -7.98 -11.22 17.89
C ASP A 153 -7.62 -10.50 19.20
N THR A 154 -6.38 -9.99 19.32
CA THR A 154 -5.89 -9.42 20.59
C THR A 154 -6.62 -8.14 20.99
N TYR A 155 -6.97 -7.30 20.02
CA TYR A 155 -7.56 -5.98 20.24
C TYR A 155 -8.88 -5.85 19.47
N GLN A 156 -9.91 -6.54 19.93
CA GLN A 156 -11.26 -6.33 19.41
C GLN A 156 -11.83 -5.02 19.93
N GLN A 157 -12.54 -4.27 19.08
CA GLN A 157 -13.07 -2.95 19.43
C GLN A 157 -13.85 -2.98 20.76
N ASN A 158 -13.44 -2.13 21.70
CA ASN A 158 -14.04 -2.02 23.03
C ASN A 158 -13.80 -0.62 23.60
N PHE A 159 -14.79 0.27 23.43
CA PHE A 159 -14.70 1.65 23.88
C PHE A 159 -14.60 1.80 25.40
N ASP A 160 -15.23 0.90 26.17
CA ASP A 160 -15.16 0.95 27.63
C ASP A 160 -13.76 0.61 28.12
N LYS A 161 -13.14 -0.40 27.52
CA LYS A 161 -11.75 -0.75 27.81
C LYS A 161 -10.78 0.33 27.37
N ALA A 162 -11.01 0.96 26.22
CA ALA A 162 -10.20 2.09 25.77
C ALA A 162 -10.24 3.24 26.77
N LYS A 163 -11.44 3.63 27.24
CA LYS A 163 -11.62 4.71 28.23
C LYS A 163 -10.97 4.36 29.58
N GLU A 164 -11.12 3.10 30.06
CA GLU A 164 -10.47 2.63 31.27
C GLU A 164 -8.94 2.82 31.19
N LEU A 165 -8.32 2.33 30.12
CA LEU A 165 -6.87 2.44 29.91
C LEU A 165 -6.39 3.90 29.80
N LEU A 166 -7.16 4.76 29.14
CA LEU A 166 -6.84 6.19 29.07
C LEU A 166 -6.93 6.85 30.47
N ALA A 167 -7.95 6.54 31.25
CA ALA A 167 -8.09 7.05 32.60
C ALA A 167 -6.94 6.62 33.50
N GLU A 168 -6.55 5.32 33.45
CA GLU A 168 -5.40 4.78 34.17
C GLU A 168 -4.06 5.42 33.74
N ALA A 169 -3.96 5.82 32.48
CA ALA A 169 -2.78 6.51 31.92
C ALA A 169 -2.77 8.03 32.26
N GLY A 170 -3.80 8.54 32.93
CA GLY A 170 -3.91 9.96 33.31
C GLY A 170 -4.63 10.84 32.28
N TYR A 171 -5.36 10.25 31.34
CA TYR A 171 -6.14 10.94 30.31
C TYR A 171 -7.63 10.60 30.35
N PRO A 172 -8.34 10.84 31.51
CA PRO A 172 -9.76 10.45 31.66
C PRO A 172 -10.70 11.18 30.68
N ASP A 173 -10.32 12.39 30.26
CA ASP A 173 -11.08 13.20 29.29
C ASP A 173 -10.51 13.08 27.85
N GLY A 174 -9.59 12.14 27.61
CA GLY A 174 -8.90 11.98 26.35
C GLY A 174 -7.77 12.99 26.11
N PHE A 175 -7.29 13.04 24.89
CA PHE A 175 -6.25 13.99 24.44
C PHE A 175 -6.39 14.25 22.95
N SER A 176 -5.73 15.31 22.46
CA SER A 176 -5.65 15.62 21.04
C SER A 176 -4.25 15.32 20.50
N PHE A 177 -4.19 14.79 19.28
CA PHE A 177 -2.94 14.56 18.57
C PHE A 177 -3.13 14.80 17.07
N THR A 178 -2.02 14.89 16.34
CA THR A 178 -2.03 15.09 14.89
C THR A 178 -1.58 13.81 14.19
N ILE A 179 -2.38 13.37 13.22
CA ILE A 179 -1.99 12.31 12.28
C ILE A 179 -1.39 12.98 11.03
N THR A 180 -0.17 12.62 10.65
CA THR A 180 0.47 13.10 9.43
C THR A 180 0.40 12.03 8.37
N VAL A 181 -0.16 12.38 7.21
CA VAL A 181 -0.33 11.47 6.06
C VAL A 181 0.26 12.08 4.80
N PRO A 182 0.75 11.27 3.83
CA PRO A 182 1.16 11.74 2.51
C PRO A 182 -0.04 12.30 1.76
N SER A 183 0.08 13.48 1.18
CA SER A 183 -1.01 14.13 0.43
C SER A 183 -1.27 13.53 -0.96
N ASN A 184 -0.42 12.63 -1.43
CA ASN A 184 -0.47 12.04 -2.77
C ASN A 184 -0.91 10.57 -2.76
N TYR A 185 -1.40 10.05 -1.64
CA TYR A 185 -1.89 8.68 -1.54
C TYR A 185 -3.24 8.63 -0.81
N GLN A 186 -4.31 8.60 -1.59
CA GLN A 186 -5.69 8.72 -1.11
C GLN A 186 -6.06 7.74 0.01
N PRO A 187 -5.71 6.43 -0.04
CA PRO A 187 -6.05 5.51 1.03
C PRO A 187 -5.52 5.91 2.42
N HIS A 188 -4.36 6.60 2.49
CA HIS A 188 -3.86 7.10 3.77
C HIS A 188 -4.68 8.29 4.28
N ILE A 189 -5.13 9.15 3.37
CA ILE A 189 -5.97 10.31 3.72
C ILE A 189 -7.32 9.82 4.25
N ASP A 190 -7.94 8.87 3.55
CA ASP A 190 -9.25 8.35 3.90
C ASP A 190 -9.23 7.51 5.21
N THR A 191 -8.09 6.89 5.53
CA THR A 191 -7.91 6.16 6.79
C THR A 191 -7.78 7.09 8.00
N ALA A 192 -7.19 8.27 7.85
CA ALA A 192 -6.88 9.21 8.94
C ALA A 192 -8.09 10.00 9.41
#